data_c7f0a77f65c0618a5993102875d319fa
#
_entry.id   c7f0a77f65c0618a5993102875d319fa
#
_cell.length_a   1.000
_cell.length_b   1.000
_cell.length_c   1.000
_cell.angle_alpha   90.00
_cell.angle_beta   90.00
_cell.angle_gamma   90.00
#
_symmetry.space_group_name_H-M   'P 1'
#
loop_
_entity.id
_entity.type
_entity.pdbx_description
1 polymer ?
#
loop_
_entity_poly.entity_id
_entity_poly.type
_entity_poly.pdbx_seq_one_letter_code
_entity_poly.pdbx_strand_id
1 'polypeptide(L)'
;MTLRDVGRSMGHRSFGRTAALLLAMTGAVLVTQPASAQFFWSPPDFSSPPLTDAEATTALGLPGATPAEVKAGLVWNLRAALNVAALQCQFEPTLLSISNYNAMIAHHDAELDSAQATLLGYFQRTVGKGKAGQMASDQYGTRIYSGYSTVQAQRGFCQAAGLVGRQAIFAQRGTLNEVARNGLGSIKKSLVLAGEQFYGDPGRSYSLTLPSFDPKCWKKGKMLPACQLAWNQKIGAQP
;
A
#
# COMPACT_ATOMS: atom_id res chain seq x y z
N MET A 1 -25.37 -56.75 61.48
CA MET A 1 -24.34 -57.11 62.47
C MET A 1 -23.43 -55.87 62.56
N THR A 2 -23.71 -55.01 63.44
CA THR A 2 -23.06 -54.74 64.77
C THR A 2 -21.67 -54.11 64.60
N LEU A 3 -21.61 -52.84 64.91
CA LEU A 3 -21.06 -52.16 66.11
C LEU A 3 -19.60 -51.73 65.91
N ARG A 4 -19.09 -50.64 66.28
CA ARG A 4 -19.20 -49.61 67.32
C ARG A 4 -18.17 -48.52 67.01
N ASP A 5 -18.58 -47.29 67.06
CA ASP A 5 -18.19 -46.30 68.05
C ASP A 5 -16.82 -46.44 68.70
N VAL A 6 -15.99 -45.42 68.64
CA VAL A 6 -15.32 -44.72 69.71
C VAL A 6 -14.75 -43.39 69.23
N GLY A 7 -15.25 -42.32 69.82
CA GLY A 7 -14.76 -40.97 69.67
C GLY A 7 -13.51 -40.64 70.46
N ARG A 8 -12.89 -39.51 70.14
CA ARG A 8 -12.19 -38.57 70.99
C ARG A 8 -11.68 -37.36 70.18
N SER A 9 -12.35 -36.29 70.32
CA SER A 9 -12.02 -35.06 71.03
C SER A 9 -10.56 -34.57 71.03
N MET A 10 -10.46 -33.26 70.72
CA MET A 10 -9.44 -32.28 71.03
C MET A 10 -8.46 -31.88 69.93
N GLY A 11 -8.56 -30.58 69.68
CA GLY A 11 -7.48 -29.84 69.07
C GLY A 11 -7.87 -28.62 68.23
N HIS A 12 -8.81 -27.79 68.69
CA HIS A 12 -8.88 -26.39 68.22
C HIS A 12 -7.65 -25.64 68.68
N ARG A 13 -6.77 -25.30 67.75
CA ARG A 13 -5.94 -24.07 67.84
C ARG A 13 -5.17 -23.79 66.58
N SER A 14 -5.36 -22.56 66.06
CA SER A 14 -4.44 -21.80 65.19
C SER A 14 -4.26 -22.22 63.75
N PHE A 15 -5.32 -22.32 62.94
CA PHE A 15 -5.20 -22.33 61.46
C PHE A 15 -5.78 -21.08 60.77
N GLY A 16 -6.16 -20.06 61.54
CA GLY A 16 -6.88 -18.89 61.03
C GLY A 16 -6.02 -17.71 60.58
N ARG A 17 -4.70 -17.71 60.81
CA ARG A 17 -3.88 -16.53 60.55
C ARG A 17 -2.94 -16.67 59.32
N THR A 18 -2.63 -17.83 58.90
CA THR A 18 -1.78 -18.09 57.72
C THR A 18 -2.56 -18.21 56.41
N ALA A 19 -3.84 -18.58 56.47
CA ALA A 19 -4.68 -18.65 55.26
C ALA A 19 -5.10 -17.26 54.73
N ALA A 20 -5.21 -16.26 55.61
CA ALA A 20 -5.57 -14.89 55.23
C ALA A 20 -4.42 -14.13 54.54
N LEU A 21 -3.17 -14.49 54.81
CA LEU A 21 -1.99 -13.87 54.18
C LEU A 21 -1.67 -14.46 52.77
N LEU A 22 -2.06 -15.69 52.51
CA LEU A 22 -1.88 -16.33 51.21
C LEU A 22 -2.94 -15.91 50.20
N LEU A 23 -4.14 -15.53 50.63
CA LEU A 23 -5.17 -14.98 49.73
C LEU A 23 -4.91 -13.52 49.29
N ALA A 24 -4.15 -12.76 50.10
CA ALA A 24 -3.79 -11.38 49.72
C ALA A 24 -2.66 -11.30 48.69
N MET A 25 -1.83 -12.32 48.53
CA MET A 25 -0.77 -12.36 47.52
C MET A 25 -1.24 -12.87 46.16
N THR A 26 -2.35 -13.61 46.08
CA THR A 26 -2.89 -14.09 44.79
C THR A 26 -3.77 -13.05 44.10
N GLY A 27 -4.21 -12.01 44.78
CA GLY A 27 -5.02 -10.94 44.21
C GLY A 27 -4.24 -9.88 43.42
N ALA A 28 -2.90 -9.81 43.57
CA ALA A 28 -2.09 -8.76 42.93
C ALA A 28 -1.52 -9.15 41.54
N VAL A 29 -1.72 -10.41 41.12
CA VAL A 29 -1.14 -10.89 39.83
C VAL A 29 -2.14 -10.83 38.66
N LEU A 30 -3.40 -10.45 38.90
CA LEU A 30 -4.45 -10.52 37.88
C LEU A 30 -4.83 -9.19 37.21
N VAL A 31 -4.04 -8.14 37.40
CA VAL A 31 -4.28 -6.87 36.70
C VAL A 31 -3.05 -6.45 35.88
N THR A 32 -2.41 -7.39 35.22
CA THR A 32 -1.68 -7.04 34.01
C THR A 32 -2.70 -7.02 32.86
N GLN A 33 -3.45 -5.95 32.78
CA GLN A 33 -4.09 -5.63 31.50
C GLN A 33 -2.95 -5.51 30.49
N PRO A 34 -2.97 -6.30 29.39
CA PRO A 34 -2.08 -5.99 28.30
C PRO A 34 -2.38 -4.53 27.96
N ALA A 35 -1.38 -3.65 28.09
CA ALA A 35 -1.44 -2.36 27.47
C ALA A 35 -1.54 -2.66 25.96
N SER A 36 -2.76 -2.81 25.47
CA SER A 36 -3.01 -2.75 24.05
C SER A 36 -2.66 -1.31 23.68
N ALA A 37 -1.42 -1.10 23.25
CA ALA A 37 -1.06 0.05 22.45
C ALA A 37 -1.91 -0.10 21.18
N GLN A 38 -3.18 0.24 21.27
CA GLN A 38 -4.01 0.47 20.11
C GLN A 38 -3.45 1.74 19.51
N PHE A 39 -2.49 1.56 18.63
CA PHE A 39 -2.23 2.56 17.63
C PHE A 39 -3.58 2.78 16.94
N PHE A 40 -4.15 3.95 17.12
CA PHE A 40 -5.34 4.40 16.40
C PHE A 40 -5.00 4.64 14.92
N TRP A 41 -4.35 3.66 14.30
CA TRP A 41 -4.08 3.67 12.89
C TRP A 41 -5.21 2.92 12.19
N SER A 42 -6.13 3.67 11.60
CA SER A 42 -7.05 3.10 10.63
C SER A 42 -6.32 3.00 9.31
N PRO A 43 -6.21 1.81 8.71
CA PRO A 43 -5.66 1.68 7.38
C PRO A 43 -6.46 2.59 6.44
N PRO A 44 -5.78 3.29 5.50
CA PRO A 44 -6.48 4.16 4.57
C PRO A 44 -7.48 3.35 3.74
N ASP A 45 -8.69 3.85 3.63
CA ASP A 45 -9.72 3.27 2.78
C ASP A 45 -9.55 3.75 1.34
N PHE A 46 -9.07 2.87 0.48
CA PHE A 46 -8.94 3.11 -0.95
C PHE A 46 -10.14 2.61 -1.75
N SER A 47 -11.20 2.14 -1.11
CA SER A 47 -12.40 1.69 -1.81
C SER A 47 -12.94 2.78 -2.74
N SER A 48 -13.39 2.38 -3.91
CA SER A 48 -13.96 3.25 -4.93
C SER A 48 -15.13 2.53 -5.58
N PRO A 49 -16.22 3.23 -5.92
CA PRO A 49 -17.26 2.64 -6.75
C PRO A 49 -16.70 2.26 -8.12
N PRO A 50 -17.36 1.34 -8.82
CA PRO A 50 -17.03 1.02 -10.20
C PRO A 50 -17.06 2.27 -11.10
N LEU A 51 -16.09 2.39 -12.01
CA LEU A 51 -16.04 3.50 -12.94
C LEU A 51 -17.24 3.45 -13.90
N THR A 52 -17.97 4.54 -14.03
CA THR A 52 -18.95 4.74 -15.10
C THR A 52 -18.25 4.90 -16.45
N ASP A 53 -18.94 4.76 -17.57
CA ASP A 53 -18.34 4.92 -18.91
C ASP A 53 -17.76 6.32 -19.12
N ALA A 54 -18.42 7.35 -18.62
CA ALA A 54 -17.94 8.73 -18.70
C ALA A 54 -16.67 8.94 -17.88
N GLU A 55 -16.65 8.44 -16.65
CA GLU A 55 -15.48 8.50 -15.77
C GLU A 55 -14.32 7.68 -16.35
N ALA A 56 -14.60 6.49 -16.90
CA ALA A 56 -13.58 5.67 -17.56
C ALA A 56 -12.96 6.41 -18.75
N THR A 57 -13.76 6.98 -19.64
CA THR A 57 -13.27 7.74 -20.81
C THR A 57 -12.36 8.89 -20.38
N THR A 58 -12.80 9.67 -19.40
CA THR A 58 -12.02 10.80 -18.84
C THR A 58 -10.74 10.31 -18.16
N ALA A 59 -10.87 9.30 -17.30
CA ALA A 59 -9.74 8.76 -16.54
C ALA A 59 -8.68 8.09 -17.41
N LEU A 60 -9.08 7.54 -18.55
CA LEU A 60 -8.18 6.93 -19.55
C LEU A 60 -7.50 7.97 -20.46
N GLY A 61 -8.06 9.17 -20.58
CA GLY A 61 -7.57 10.18 -21.51
C GLY A 61 -7.70 9.77 -22.98
N LEU A 62 -8.82 9.12 -23.34
CA LEU A 62 -9.14 8.64 -24.68
C LEU A 62 -10.37 9.38 -25.24
N PRO A 63 -10.25 10.65 -25.63
CA PRO A 63 -11.36 11.44 -26.13
C PRO A 63 -11.94 10.84 -27.41
N GLY A 64 -13.27 10.74 -27.49
CA GLY A 64 -13.97 10.17 -28.64
C GLY A 64 -13.73 8.67 -28.84
N ALA A 65 -13.35 7.96 -27.80
CA ALA A 65 -13.23 6.51 -27.83
C ALA A 65 -14.61 5.85 -27.89
N THR A 66 -14.72 4.80 -28.69
CA THR A 66 -15.88 3.92 -28.72
C THR A 66 -15.95 3.07 -27.44
N PRO A 67 -17.11 2.48 -27.08
CA PRO A 67 -17.20 1.58 -25.94
C PRO A 67 -16.20 0.42 -25.95
N ALA A 68 -15.86 -0.11 -27.14
CA ALA A 68 -14.85 -1.15 -27.29
C ALA A 68 -13.44 -0.63 -26.97
N GLU A 69 -13.11 0.58 -27.42
CA GLU A 69 -11.84 1.24 -27.16
C GLU A 69 -11.70 1.63 -25.67
N VAL A 70 -12.80 2.02 -25.02
CA VAL A 70 -12.82 2.26 -23.57
C VAL A 70 -12.55 0.97 -22.79
N LYS A 71 -13.20 -0.15 -23.16
CA LYS A 71 -12.92 -1.47 -22.58
C LYS A 71 -11.45 -1.86 -22.74
N ALA A 72 -10.91 -1.71 -23.92
CA ALA A 72 -9.49 -1.98 -24.21
C ALA A 72 -8.57 -1.08 -23.39
N GLY A 73 -8.90 0.19 -23.23
CA GLY A 73 -8.18 1.14 -22.39
C GLY A 73 -8.18 0.74 -20.91
N LEU A 74 -9.31 0.25 -20.38
CA LEU A 74 -9.42 -0.25 -19.02
C LEU A 74 -8.50 -1.46 -18.79
N VAL A 75 -8.57 -2.45 -19.69
CA VAL A 75 -7.72 -3.65 -19.62
C VAL A 75 -6.24 -3.28 -19.68
N TRP A 76 -5.85 -2.38 -20.57
CA TRP A 76 -4.47 -1.96 -20.72
C TRP A 76 -3.95 -1.18 -19.51
N ASN A 77 -4.78 -0.32 -18.92
CA ASN A 77 -4.44 0.39 -17.69
C ASN A 77 -4.28 -0.57 -16.51
N LEU A 78 -5.15 -1.56 -16.37
CA LEU A 78 -5.03 -2.58 -15.34
C LEU A 78 -3.72 -3.36 -15.48
N ARG A 79 -3.42 -3.82 -16.72
CA ARG A 79 -2.16 -4.49 -17.01
C ARG A 79 -0.95 -3.65 -16.59
N ALA A 80 -0.95 -2.36 -16.95
CA ALA A 80 0.14 -1.46 -16.62
C ALA A 80 0.28 -1.24 -15.10
N ALA A 81 -0.84 -1.03 -14.39
CA ALA A 81 -0.84 -0.88 -12.94
C ALA A 81 -0.29 -2.12 -12.23
N LEU A 82 -0.73 -3.32 -12.63
CA LEU A 82 -0.25 -4.57 -12.04
C LEU A 82 1.19 -4.89 -12.43
N ASN A 83 1.66 -4.47 -13.61
CA ASN A 83 3.07 -4.57 -13.99
C ASN A 83 3.95 -3.70 -13.09
N VAL A 84 3.57 -2.44 -12.90
CA VAL A 84 4.28 -1.53 -11.99
C VAL A 84 4.28 -2.09 -10.56
N ALA A 85 3.15 -2.65 -10.10
CA ALA A 85 3.08 -3.31 -8.80
C ALA A 85 4.02 -4.51 -8.70
N ALA A 86 4.11 -5.34 -9.73
CA ALA A 86 5.03 -6.47 -9.77
C ALA A 86 6.50 -6.03 -9.62
N LEU A 87 6.86 -4.85 -10.13
CA LEU A 87 8.21 -4.31 -10.04
C LEU A 87 8.47 -3.59 -8.71
N GLN A 88 7.51 -2.85 -8.17
CA GLN A 88 7.70 -1.97 -7.01
C GLN A 88 7.35 -2.61 -5.67
N CYS A 89 6.51 -3.67 -5.65
CA CYS A 89 5.93 -4.20 -4.41
C CYS A 89 6.65 -5.46 -3.89
N GLN A 90 7.89 -5.69 -4.30
CA GLN A 90 8.67 -6.88 -3.91
C GLN A 90 9.13 -6.85 -2.44
N PHE A 91 9.07 -5.70 -1.78
CA PHE A 91 9.37 -5.57 -0.36
C PHE A 91 8.33 -6.27 0.55
N GLU A 92 7.16 -6.60 0.01
CA GLU A 92 6.08 -7.31 0.72
C GLU A 92 5.65 -8.57 -0.06
N PRO A 93 6.35 -9.70 0.14
CA PRO A 93 6.11 -10.94 -0.61
C PRO A 93 4.70 -11.50 -0.46
N THR A 94 4.00 -11.20 0.65
CA THR A 94 2.64 -11.71 0.91
C THR A 94 1.59 -11.16 -0.05
N LEU A 95 1.89 -10.04 -0.73
CA LEU A 95 1.02 -9.48 -1.77
C LEU A 95 1.03 -10.30 -3.06
N LEU A 96 2.02 -11.19 -3.24
CA LEU A 96 2.20 -12.05 -4.42
C LEU A 96 2.16 -11.27 -5.75
N SER A 97 2.63 -10.02 -5.76
CA SER A 97 2.46 -9.08 -6.89
C SER A 97 3.04 -9.62 -8.19
N ILE A 98 4.23 -10.24 -8.17
CA ILE A 98 4.87 -10.86 -9.34
C ILE A 98 4.06 -12.07 -9.82
N SER A 99 3.70 -12.97 -8.88
CA SER A 99 2.99 -14.21 -9.20
C SER A 99 1.61 -13.90 -9.78
N ASN A 100 0.88 -12.97 -9.18
CA ASN A 100 -0.44 -12.54 -9.64
C ASN A 100 -0.36 -11.89 -11.03
N TYR A 101 0.63 -11.03 -11.27
CA TYR A 101 0.83 -10.42 -12.59
C TYR A 101 1.12 -11.45 -13.66
N ASN A 102 2.04 -12.38 -13.40
CA ASN A 102 2.40 -13.43 -14.37
C ASN A 102 1.22 -14.38 -14.63
N ALA A 103 0.47 -14.75 -13.59
CA ALA A 103 -0.73 -15.58 -13.74
C ALA A 103 -1.82 -14.85 -14.53
N MET A 104 -2.04 -13.56 -14.28
CA MET A 104 -2.99 -12.74 -15.01
C MET A 104 -2.65 -12.66 -16.49
N ILE A 105 -1.37 -12.40 -16.85
CA ILE A 105 -0.93 -12.38 -18.27
C ILE A 105 -1.20 -13.74 -18.93
N ALA A 106 -0.79 -14.85 -18.28
CA ALA A 106 -0.96 -16.17 -18.85
C ALA A 106 -2.44 -16.57 -18.98
N HIS A 107 -3.30 -16.09 -18.08
CA HIS A 107 -4.72 -16.42 -18.09
C HIS A 107 -5.53 -15.59 -19.09
N HIS A 108 -5.16 -14.32 -19.30
CA HIS A 108 -5.89 -13.35 -20.11
C HIS A 108 -5.12 -12.88 -21.38
N ASP A 109 -4.19 -13.70 -21.87
CA ASP A 109 -3.33 -13.37 -23.02
C ASP A 109 -4.09 -12.83 -24.23
N ALA A 110 -5.10 -13.56 -24.70
CA ALA A 110 -5.91 -13.17 -25.86
C ALA A 110 -6.69 -11.86 -25.64
N GLU A 111 -7.17 -11.60 -24.40
CA GLU A 111 -7.86 -10.35 -24.05
C GLU A 111 -6.88 -9.17 -24.03
N LEU A 112 -5.67 -9.38 -23.55
CA LEU A 112 -4.60 -8.39 -23.52
C LEU A 112 -4.13 -8.03 -24.92
N ASP A 113 -3.94 -9.02 -25.79
CA ASP A 113 -3.56 -8.83 -27.21
C ASP A 113 -4.65 -8.05 -27.97
N SER A 114 -5.91 -8.44 -27.78
CA SER A 114 -7.06 -7.74 -28.36
C SER A 114 -7.16 -6.29 -27.89
N ALA A 115 -6.91 -6.04 -26.59
CA ALA A 115 -6.92 -4.69 -26.04
C ALA A 115 -5.82 -3.83 -26.64
N GLN A 116 -4.61 -4.37 -26.79
CA GLN A 116 -3.49 -3.66 -27.43
C GLN A 116 -3.79 -3.31 -28.89
N ALA A 117 -4.30 -4.27 -29.66
CA ALA A 117 -4.66 -4.06 -31.05
C ALA A 117 -5.77 -2.99 -31.20
N THR A 118 -6.79 -3.05 -30.34
CA THR A 118 -7.89 -2.08 -30.33
C THR A 118 -7.40 -0.66 -30.00
N LEU A 119 -6.52 -0.52 -29.02
CA LEU A 119 -5.91 0.78 -28.67
C LEU A 119 -5.03 1.33 -29.79
N LEU A 120 -4.24 0.47 -30.43
CA LEU A 120 -3.46 0.90 -31.60
C LEU A 120 -4.40 1.38 -32.71
N GLY A 121 -5.52 0.68 -32.98
CA GLY A 121 -6.56 1.09 -33.90
C GLY A 121 -7.16 2.47 -33.55
N TYR A 122 -7.42 2.72 -32.28
CA TYR A 122 -7.87 4.03 -31.82
C TYR A 122 -6.88 5.14 -32.15
N PHE A 123 -5.58 4.97 -31.88
CA PHE A 123 -4.57 5.98 -32.20
C PHE A 123 -4.36 6.15 -33.73
N GLN A 124 -4.44 5.07 -34.46
CA GLN A 124 -4.39 5.15 -35.96
C GLN A 124 -5.59 5.89 -36.55
N ARG A 125 -6.76 5.79 -35.91
CA ARG A 125 -7.96 6.51 -36.32
C ARG A 125 -7.94 7.98 -35.94
N THR A 126 -7.45 8.30 -34.73
CA THR A 126 -7.54 9.65 -34.15
C THR A 126 -6.33 10.54 -34.45
N VAL A 127 -5.13 9.95 -34.59
CA VAL A 127 -3.88 10.69 -34.78
C VAL A 127 -3.35 10.52 -36.22
N GLY A 128 -3.43 9.30 -36.76
CA GLY A 128 -2.98 9.00 -38.12
C GLY A 128 -2.44 7.58 -38.28
N LYS A 129 -2.49 7.05 -39.47
CA LYS A 129 -2.03 5.70 -39.79
C LYS A 129 -0.50 5.56 -39.72
N GLY A 130 -0.03 4.34 -39.57
CA GLY A 130 1.40 3.99 -39.58
C GLY A 130 2.16 4.54 -38.40
N LYS A 131 3.31 5.18 -38.64
CA LYS A 131 4.25 5.64 -37.63
C LYS A 131 3.62 6.63 -36.61
N ALA A 132 2.75 7.53 -37.11
CA ALA A 132 2.12 8.54 -36.24
C ALA A 132 1.23 7.89 -35.14
N GLY A 133 0.33 6.98 -35.56
CA GLY A 133 -0.51 6.24 -34.63
C GLY A 133 0.29 5.33 -33.66
N GLN A 134 1.35 4.67 -34.20
CA GLN A 134 2.24 3.87 -33.38
C GLN A 134 2.91 4.70 -32.28
N MET A 135 3.51 5.83 -32.62
CA MET A 135 4.16 6.74 -31.67
C MET A 135 3.18 7.26 -30.62
N ALA A 136 1.95 7.59 -31.01
CA ALA A 136 0.92 8.04 -30.08
C ALA A 136 0.51 6.94 -29.09
N SER A 137 0.40 5.69 -29.57
CA SER A 137 0.14 4.51 -28.74
C SER A 137 1.29 4.27 -27.73
N ASP A 138 2.54 4.37 -28.16
CA ASP A 138 3.72 4.19 -27.30
C ASP A 138 3.81 5.31 -26.23
N GLN A 139 3.54 6.56 -26.63
CA GLN A 139 3.48 7.68 -25.70
C GLN A 139 2.35 7.52 -24.67
N TYR A 140 1.20 7.02 -25.10
CA TYR A 140 0.09 6.69 -24.21
C TYR A 140 0.51 5.64 -23.20
N GLY A 141 1.14 4.54 -23.65
CA GLY A 141 1.69 3.52 -22.77
C GLY A 141 2.65 4.11 -21.73
N THR A 142 3.62 4.90 -22.16
CA THR A 142 4.59 5.56 -21.27
C THR A 142 3.91 6.41 -20.20
N ARG A 143 2.89 7.22 -20.57
CA ARG A 143 2.14 8.03 -19.62
C ARG A 143 1.43 7.18 -18.57
N ILE A 144 0.82 6.06 -18.99
CA ILE A 144 0.13 5.16 -18.05
C ILE A 144 1.12 4.56 -17.05
N TYR A 145 2.23 4.00 -17.51
CA TYR A 145 3.24 3.42 -16.63
C TYR A 145 3.82 4.46 -15.67
N SER A 146 4.14 5.64 -16.15
CA SER A 146 4.62 6.75 -15.32
C SER A 146 3.59 7.20 -14.29
N GLY A 147 2.30 7.15 -14.63
CA GLY A 147 1.21 7.52 -13.74
C GLY A 147 1.02 6.59 -12.54
N TYR A 148 1.49 5.34 -12.64
CA TYR A 148 1.47 4.37 -11.54
C TYR A 148 2.80 4.30 -10.78
N SER A 149 3.88 4.86 -11.31
CA SER A 149 5.19 4.89 -10.66
C SER A 149 5.19 5.94 -9.57
N THR A 150 5.10 5.51 -8.31
CA THR A 150 5.14 6.39 -7.15
C THR A 150 6.00 5.78 -6.04
N VAL A 151 6.89 6.57 -5.47
CA VAL A 151 7.70 6.17 -4.31
C VAL A 151 6.97 6.53 -3.01
N GLN A 152 6.34 7.70 -2.99
CA GLN A 152 5.74 8.24 -1.77
C GLN A 152 4.46 7.52 -1.34
N ALA A 153 3.67 7.02 -2.28
CA ALA A 153 2.43 6.28 -2.00
C ALA A 153 2.59 4.75 -2.18
N GLN A 154 3.82 4.26 -2.24
CA GLN A 154 4.13 2.87 -2.61
C GLN A 154 3.37 1.84 -1.78
N ARG A 155 3.28 1.99 -0.44
CA ARG A 155 2.57 1.03 0.42
C ARG A 155 1.10 0.92 0.09
N GLY A 156 0.40 2.06 -0.01
CA GLY A 156 -1.02 2.09 -0.36
C GLY A 156 -1.28 1.52 -1.75
N PHE A 157 -0.47 1.93 -2.73
CA PHE A 157 -0.52 1.41 -4.09
C PHE A 157 -0.33 -0.11 -4.14
N CYS A 158 0.68 -0.64 -3.46
CA CYS A 158 0.95 -2.08 -3.43
C CYS A 158 -0.20 -2.88 -2.81
N GLN A 159 -0.80 -2.35 -1.73
CA GLN A 159 -1.95 -2.98 -1.10
C GLN A 159 -3.17 -3.01 -2.04
N ALA A 160 -3.52 -1.89 -2.65
CA ALA A 160 -4.64 -1.81 -3.58
C ALA A 160 -4.41 -2.67 -4.83
N ALA A 161 -3.21 -2.59 -5.42
CA ALA A 161 -2.85 -3.39 -6.61
C ALA A 161 -2.80 -4.89 -6.30
N GLY A 162 -2.34 -5.30 -5.12
CA GLY A 162 -2.34 -6.70 -4.68
C GLY A 162 -3.75 -7.28 -4.56
N LEU A 163 -4.71 -6.50 -4.04
CA LEU A 163 -6.12 -6.91 -3.97
C LEU A 163 -6.74 -7.06 -5.37
N VAL A 164 -6.54 -6.08 -6.25
CA VAL A 164 -7.07 -6.11 -7.61
C VAL A 164 -6.38 -7.19 -8.46
N GLY A 165 -5.05 -7.38 -8.30
CA GLY A 165 -4.31 -8.44 -8.97
C GLY A 165 -4.84 -9.83 -8.62
N ARG A 166 -5.18 -10.06 -7.35
CA ARG A 166 -5.83 -11.30 -6.92
C ARG A 166 -7.21 -11.49 -7.55
N GLN A 167 -8.01 -10.42 -7.69
CA GLN A 167 -9.29 -10.50 -8.40
C GLN A 167 -9.08 -10.84 -9.89
N ALA A 168 -8.07 -10.30 -10.53
CA ALA A 168 -7.78 -10.53 -11.93
C ALA A 168 -7.45 -11.99 -12.25
N ILE A 169 -6.72 -12.70 -11.39
CA ILE A 169 -6.38 -14.12 -11.64
C ILE A 169 -7.56 -15.06 -11.48
N PHE A 170 -8.62 -14.68 -10.74
CA PHE A 170 -9.84 -15.47 -10.56
C PHE A 170 -10.97 -15.03 -11.49
N ALA A 171 -10.78 -13.98 -12.28
CA ALA A 171 -11.76 -13.51 -13.24
C ALA A 171 -11.89 -14.50 -14.43
N GLN A 172 -13.09 -14.61 -14.98
CA GLN A 172 -13.30 -15.38 -16.21
C GLN A 172 -12.55 -14.72 -17.38
N ARG A 173 -12.09 -15.53 -18.33
CA ARG A 173 -11.49 -15.01 -19.56
C ARG A 173 -12.50 -14.14 -20.31
N GLY A 174 -12.06 -12.98 -20.76
CA GLY A 174 -12.90 -11.98 -21.43
C GLY A 174 -13.61 -11.00 -20.51
N THR A 175 -13.42 -11.09 -19.18
CA THR A 175 -14.03 -10.18 -18.20
C THR A 175 -13.02 -9.31 -17.46
N LEU A 176 -11.78 -9.25 -17.91
CA LEU A 176 -10.73 -8.46 -17.28
C LEU A 176 -11.07 -6.94 -17.27
N ASN A 177 -11.83 -6.49 -18.27
CA ASN A 177 -12.38 -5.13 -18.31
C ASN A 177 -13.29 -4.82 -17.11
N GLU A 178 -14.02 -5.79 -16.57
CA GLU A 178 -14.89 -5.60 -15.40
C GLU A 178 -14.04 -5.48 -14.13
N VAL A 179 -12.99 -6.31 -14.00
CA VAL A 179 -12.02 -6.17 -12.92
C VAL A 179 -11.36 -4.79 -12.96
N ALA A 180 -10.98 -4.33 -14.16
CA ALA A 180 -10.41 -3.00 -14.35
C ALA A 180 -11.39 -1.90 -13.96
N ARG A 181 -12.66 -1.99 -14.38
CA ARG A 181 -13.73 -1.04 -14.04
C ARG A 181 -13.92 -0.93 -12.52
N ASN A 182 -13.92 -2.06 -11.83
CA ASN A 182 -14.15 -2.12 -10.39
C ASN A 182 -12.90 -1.74 -9.57
N GLY A 183 -11.70 -2.01 -10.08
CA GLY A 183 -10.47 -1.91 -9.31
C GLY A 183 -9.62 -0.67 -9.58
N LEU A 184 -9.65 -0.10 -10.79
CA LEU A 184 -8.78 1.02 -11.15
C LEU A 184 -9.02 2.29 -10.33
N GLY A 185 -10.27 2.54 -9.92
CA GLY A 185 -10.59 3.65 -9.02
C GLY A 185 -9.85 3.54 -7.70
N SER A 186 -9.84 2.35 -7.09
CA SER A 186 -9.13 2.06 -5.85
C SER A 186 -7.61 2.18 -6.01
N ILE A 187 -7.06 1.66 -7.10
CA ILE A 187 -5.63 1.80 -7.41
C ILE A 187 -5.26 3.28 -7.57
N LYS A 188 -6.03 4.07 -8.32
CA LYS A 188 -5.77 5.50 -8.49
C LYS A 188 -5.89 6.28 -7.18
N LYS A 189 -6.89 5.98 -6.36
CA LYS A 189 -7.06 6.59 -5.04
C LYS A 189 -5.90 6.30 -4.10
N SER A 190 -5.26 5.13 -4.23
CA SER A 190 -4.11 4.73 -3.43
C SER A 190 -2.78 5.41 -3.82
N LEU A 191 -2.75 6.14 -4.95
CA LEU A 191 -1.55 6.88 -5.40
C LEU A 191 -1.36 8.22 -4.65
N VAL A 192 -2.26 8.58 -3.75
CA VAL A 192 -2.10 9.73 -2.86
C VAL A 192 -1.35 9.32 -1.59
N LEU A 193 -0.64 10.28 -1.00
CA LEU A 193 -0.01 10.08 0.31
C LEU A 193 -1.06 9.71 1.34
N ALA A 194 -0.86 8.60 2.04
CA ALA A 194 -1.75 8.14 3.08
C ALA A 194 -0.96 7.47 4.21
N GLY A 195 -1.47 7.53 5.43
CA GLY A 195 -0.85 6.91 6.60
C GLY A 195 0.15 7.83 7.30
N GLU A 196 1.19 7.27 7.92
CA GLU A 196 2.17 8.01 8.72
C GLU A 196 2.89 9.13 7.95
N GLN A 197 3.03 8.98 6.64
CA GLN A 197 3.61 10.00 5.77
C GLN A 197 2.71 11.24 5.64
N PHE A 198 1.41 11.09 5.87
CA PHE A 198 0.45 12.18 5.87
C PHE A 198 0.32 12.85 7.25
N TYR A 199 0.59 12.10 8.31
CA TYR A 199 0.56 12.57 9.70
C TYR A 199 1.93 13.04 10.20
N GLY A 200 2.94 13.08 9.35
CA GLY A 200 4.12 13.89 9.60
C GLY A 200 3.62 15.28 9.93
N ASP A 201 3.75 15.66 11.20
CA ASP A 201 3.24 16.90 11.81
C ASP A 201 3.25 18.05 10.78
N PRO A 202 2.08 18.54 10.32
CA PRO A 202 2.03 19.65 9.37
C PRO A 202 2.68 20.93 9.91
N GLY A 203 3.01 20.98 11.21
CA GLY A 203 3.77 22.03 11.86
C GLY A 203 5.27 21.72 11.98
N ARG A 204 5.72 20.48 11.83
CA ARG A 204 7.14 20.16 11.72
C ARG A 204 7.57 20.19 10.26
N SER A 205 7.70 21.38 9.73
CA SER A 205 8.68 21.61 8.68
C SER A 205 10.04 21.16 9.23
N TYR A 206 10.45 19.93 8.93
CA TYR A 206 11.83 19.54 9.09
C TYR A 206 12.62 20.38 8.10
N SER A 207 12.98 21.57 8.51
CA SER A 207 14.02 22.33 7.86
C SER A 207 15.30 21.51 8.04
N LEU A 208 15.53 20.59 7.10
CA LEU A 208 16.80 19.89 7.02
C LEU A 208 17.87 20.95 6.84
N THR A 209 18.54 21.32 7.92
CA THR A 209 19.70 22.18 7.85
C THR A 209 20.81 21.40 7.18
N LEU A 210 20.87 21.50 5.85
CA LEU A 210 21.94 20.87 5.09
C LEU A 210 23.26 21.60 5.38
N PRO A 211 24.38 20.87 5.40
CA PRO A 211 25.69 21.50 5.49
C PRO A 211 25.92 22.43 4.29
N SER A 212 26.71 23.47 4.46
CA SER A 212 27.04 24.38 3.37
C SER A 212 27.74 23.61 2.23
N PHE A 213 27.24 23.75 1.01
CA PHE A 213 27.87 23.22 -0.21
C PHE A 213 28.88 24.21 -0.83
N ASP A 214 29.17 25.31 -0.15
CA ASP A 214 30.21 26.25 -0.64
C ASP A 214 31.56 25.51 -0.76
N PRO A 215 32.21 25.55 -1.94
CA PRO A 215 33.50 24.89 -2.17
C PRO A 215 34.57 25.30 -1.13
N LYS A 216 34.47 26.50 -0.57
CA LYS A 216 35.36 27.00 0.51
C LYS A 216 35.22 26.20 1.81
N CYS A 217 34.11 25.51 2.01
CA CYS A 217 33.86 24.68 3.18
C CYS A 217 34.34 23.25 3.00
N TRP A 218 34.84 22.87 1.82
CA TRP A 218 35.22 21.49 1.52
C TRP A 218 36.65 21.35 1.01
N LYS A 219 37.41 20.39 1.55
CA LYS A 219 38.74 20.06 1.08
C LYS A 219 38.86 18.55 0.96
N LYS A 220 39.17 18.05 -0.24
CA LYS A 220 39.30 16.59 -0.52
C LYS A 220 38.07 15.79 -0.03
N GLY A 221 36.85 16.26 -0.24
CA GLY A 221 35.61 15.59 0.17
C GLY A 221 35.30 15.64 1.68
N LYS A 222 36.10 16.36 2.47
CA LYS A 222 35.88 16.55 3.91
C LYS A 222 35.50 17.99 4.20
N MET A 223 34.53 18.20 5.07
CA MET A 223 34.13 19.53 5.53
C MET A 223 35.22 20.09 6.44
N LEU A 224 35.52 21.38 6.26
CA LEU A 224 36.49 22.09 7.10
C LEU A 224 35.90 22.34 8.51
N PRO A 225 36.72 22.25 9.59
CA PRO A 225 36.25 22.37 10.97
C PRO A 225 35.42 23.62 11.27
N ALA A 226 35.79 24.75 10.69
CA ALA A 226 35.06 26.02 10.88
C ALA A 226 33.63 25.94 10.32
N CYS A 227 33.44 25.38 9.15
CA CYS A 227 32.10 25.17 8.53
C CYS A 227 31.29 24.09 9.27
N GLN A 228 31.98 23.08 9.80
CA GLN A 228 31.34 22.03 10.60
C GLN A 228 30.82 22.56 11.94
N LEU A 229 31.59 23.42 12.59
CA LEU A 229 31.15 24.13 13.81
C LEU A 229 29.93 25.00 13.56
N ALA A 230 29.97 25.82 12.49
CA ALA A 230 28.84 26.67 12.11
C ALA A 230 27.57 25.86 11.77
N TRP A 231 27.73 24.70 11.15
CA TRP A 231 26.62 23.79 10.86
C TRP A 231 26.06 23.14 12.12
N ASN A 232 26.94 22.65 13.02
CA ASN A 232 26.54 22.04 14.30
C ASN A 232 25.80 23.06 15.20
N GLN A 233 26.21 24.32 15.19
CA GLN A 233 25.50 25.39 15.91
C GLN A 233 24.07 25.59 15.34
N LYS A 234 23.91 25.55 14.03
CA LYS A 234 22.58 25.64 13.39
C LYS A 234 21.68 24.47 13.71
N ILE A 235 22.24 23.25 13.77
CA ILE A 235 21.46 22.04 14.15
C ILE A 235 21.08 22.08 15.63
N GLY A 236 22.01 22.49 16.51
CA GLY A 236 21.76 22.56 17.96
C GLY A 236 20.81 23.70 18.37
N ALA A 237 20.56 24.66 17.47
CA ALA A 237 19.62 25.76 17.69
C ALA A 237 18.21 25.48 17.16
N GLN A 238 17.96 24.29 16.59
CA GLN A 238 16.61 23.86 16.18
C GLN A 238 15.86 23.34 17.41
N PRO A 239 14.63 23.88 17.67
CA PRO A 239 13.81 23.51 18.82
C PRO A 239 13.32 22.06 18.74
#